data_54ff3e866085d51c96de9a4056c661e2
#
_entry.id   54ff3e866085d51c96de9a4056c661e2
#
_cell.length_a   1.000
_cell.length_b   1.000
_cell.length_c   1.000
_cell.angle_alpha   90.00
_cell.angle_beta   90.00
_cell.angle_gamma   90.00
#
_symmetry.space_group_name_H-M   'P 1'
#
loop_
_entity.id
_entity.type
_entity.pdbx_description
1 polymer ?
#
loop_
_entity_poly.entity_id
_entity_poly.type
_entity_poly.pdbx_seq_one_letter_code
_entity_poly.pdbx_strand_id
1 'polypeptide(L)'
;MNSVANVGSSSSLFLNLLELAKSQRLALGDVFKFAESFSAEGRKGEAVELYKTWLAFNEAHPGAQMVYFNYSVMLRQLNDIPGSINAMRAALKIDPMFGPAQINLGRAFEDSGSFPQAIQQWRSFVESTSETTPDRLSYRVMAMQHIGRVMENAGLLEEAETILWDAMELRPEKTETGQHWSAIRQRQCKWPIITSSSHVTQRQMIDSMSPLTLGCYSDDPMFQLARAYEYNKSFVGRLDLRNFPRKTVKQKTGTGQRLRVGYVSSDLRDHAVGFALREMLELHDKTSVEIHAYYCGDPVANDATQTRMKAAVDVWHDIGTLTDEAAARQIASDEIDILIDVNGYTKHARTKIFGYRPAPVIVNFCGYPGSMGSPFHQYMIADAQIVPPSSEIYYSEKVLRIACNQPIDRKRFIAEKPSREKAGLPENAFVFACFNGMQKITAGTFEQWKTILTATPGSILWMLSGNEKADQRLLAMFVAAGIDAE
;
A
#
# COMPACT_ATOMS: atom_id res chain seq x y z
N MET A 1 10.72 -43.52 -10.90
CA MET A 1 10.53 -44.45 -9.77
C MET A 1 10.90 -43.82 -8.40
N ASN A 2 11.38 -42.58 -8.32
CA ASN A 2 11.78 -41.93 -7.04
C ASN A 2 10.70 -41.10 -6.33
N SER A 3 9.48 -40.98 -6.87
CA SER A 3 8.42 -40.15 -6.23
C SER A 3 7.51 -40.94 -5.27
N VAL A 4 7.43 -42.24 -5.41
CA VAL A 4 6.51 -43.08 -4.58
C VAL A 4 7.16 -43.47 -3.24
N ALA A 5 8.49 -43.54 -3.17
CA ALA A 5 9.20 -43.88 -1.92
C ALA A 5 9.19 -42.71 -0.89
N ASN A 6 9.13 -41.45 -1.37
CA ASN A 6 9.15 -40.28 -0.50
C ASN A 6 7.77 -39.97 0.13
N VAL A 7 6.66 -40.36 -0.51
CA VAL A 7 5.31 -40.19 0.00
C VAL A 7 4.99 -41.13 1.16
N GLY A 8 5.49 -42.38 1.11
CA GLY A 8 5.31 -43.37 2.18
C GLY A 8 6.03 -42.98 3.49
N SER A 9 7.21 -42.38 3.42
CA SER A 9 7.97 -41.93 4.60
C SER A 9 7.36 -40.67 5.25
N SER A 10 6.81 -39.76 4.45
CA SER A 10 6.21 -38.52 4.91
C SER A 10 4.86 -38.76 5.65
N SER A 11 4.02 -39.65 5.13
CA SER A 11 2.76 -40.05 5.80
C SER A 11 2.98 -40.79 7.11
N SER A 12 4.02 -41.63 7.18
CA SER A 12 4.44 -42.36 8.40
C SER A 12 4.91 -41.38 9.49
N LEU A 13 5.70 -40.34 9.11
CA LEU A 13 6.13 -39.29 10.04
C LEU A 13 4.96 -38.54 10.64
N PHE A 14 4.00 -38.11 9.80
CA PHE A 14 2.83 -37.38 10.24
C PHE A 14 1.99 -38.19 11.26
N LEU A 15 1.69 -39.45 10.97
CA LEU A 15 0.96 -40.32 11.88
C LEU A 15 1.69 -40.51 13.22
N ASN A 16 3.01 -40.68 13.21
CA ASN A 16 3.82 -40.78 14.42
C ASN A 16 3.77 -39.49 15.26
N LEU A 17 3.80 -38.31 14.63
CA LEU A 17 3.67 -37.05 15.33
C LEU A 17 2.30 -36.88 16.00
N LEU A 18 1.20 -37.35 15.37
CA LEU A 18 -0.12 -37.36 15.98
C LEU A 18 -0.15 -38.28 17.21
N GLU A 19 0.42 -39.45 17.16
CA GLU A 19 0.50 -40.38 18.32
C GLU A 19 1.36 -39.80 19.47
N LEU A 20 2.46 -39.12 19.15
CA LEU A 20 3.26 -38.41 20.14
C LEU A 20 2.49 -37.24 20.77
N ALA A 21 1.66 -36.51 19.98
CA ALA A 21 0.83 -35.44 20.45
C ALA A 21 -0.29 -35.95 21.39
N LYS A 22 -0.97 -37.04 21.03
CA LYS A 22 -2.01 -37.71 21.86
C LYS A 22 -1.44 -38.23 23.18
N SER A 23 -0.23 -38.76 23.17
CA SER A 23 0.45 -39.28 24.36
C SER A 23 1.15 -38.21 25.19
N GLN A 24 1.00 -36.92 24.87
CA GLN A 24 1.62 -35.77 25.52
C GLN A 24 3.18 -35.81 25.49
N ARG A 25 3.74 -36.51 24.54
CA ARG A 25 5.22 -36.70 24.38
C ARG A 25 5.82 -35.81 23.31
N LEU A 26 5.00 -35.12 22.50
CA LEU A 26 5.48 -34.18 21.48
C LEU A 26 5.75 -32.81 22.14
N ALA A 27 7.03 -32.43 22.19
CA ALA A 27 7.44 -31.17 22.78
C ALA A 27 6.90 -29.96 21.98
N LEU A 28 6.60 -28.86 22.66
CA LEU A 28 6.03 -27.63 22.05
C LEU A 28 6.87 -27.11 20.87
N GLY A 29 8.21 -27.12 21.00
CA GLY A 29 9.10 -26.68 19.92
C GLY A 29 9.03 -27.55 18.68
N ASP A 30 8.81 -28.86 18.84
CA ASP A 30 8.66 -29.81 17.72
C ASP A 30 7.31 -29.61 17.03
N VAL A 31 6.23 -29.30 17.75
CA VAL A 31 4.92 -28.95 17.16
C VAL A 31 5.08 -27.80 16.17
N PHE A 32 5.74 -26.72 16.58
CA PHE A 32 5.95 -25.56 15.71
C PHE A 32 6.82 -25.90 14.50
N LYS A 33 7.94 -26.58 14.74
CA LYS A 33 8.89 -26.97 13.69
C LYS A 33 8.24 -27.83 12.60
N PHE A 34 7.49 -28.85 12.99
CA PHE A 34 6.86 -29.76 12.02
C PHE A 34 5.65 -29.11 11.32
N ALA A 35 4.84 -28.34 12.04
CA ALA A 35 3.74 -27.60 11.42
C ALA A 35 4.23 -26.58 10.39
N GLU A 36 5.33 -25.88 10.66
CA GLU A 36 5.98 -24.96 9.72
C GLU A 36 6.53 -25.71 8.50
N SER A 37 7.18 -26.88 8.69
CA SER A 37 7.65 -27.71 7.60
C SER A 37 6.50 -28.16 6.69
N PHE A 38 5.40 -28.66 7.27
CA PHE A 38 4.22 -29.05 6.50
C PHE A 38 3.63 -27.86 5.73
N SER A 39 3.57 -26.70 6.35
CA SER A 39 3.08 -25.49 5.68
C SER A 39 3.97 -25.10 4.50
N ALA A 40 5.29 -25.15 4.65
CA ALA A 40 6.26 -24.86 3.59
C ALA A 40 6.19 -25.85 2.42
N GLU A 41 5.84 -27.11 2.70
CA GLU A 41 5.61 -28.16 1.71
C GLU A 41 4.22 -28.09 1.04
N GLY A 42 3.38 -27.08 1.38
CA GLY A 42 2.02 -26.96 0.87
C GLY A 42 0.99 -27.85 1.59
N ARG A 43 1.38 -28.57 2.62
CA ARG A 43 0.59 -29.55 3.41
C ARG A 43 -0.10 -28.86 4.60
N LYS A 44 -0.72 -27.70 4.37
CA LYS A 44 -1.34 -26.91 5.46
C LYS A 44 -2.42 -27.65 6.25
N GLY A 45 -3.15 -28.57 5.60
CA GLY A 45 -4.15 -29.42 6.28
C GLY A 45 -3.54 -30.30 7.37
N GLU A 46 -2.35 -30.84 7.16
CA GLU A 46 -1.63 -31.65 8.14
C GLU A 46 -1.07 -30.80 9.29
N ALA A 47 -0.62 -29.57 9.00
CA ALA A 47 -0.25 -28.62 10.05
C ALA A 47 -1.43 -28.28 10.96
N VAL A 48 -2.60 -28.04 10.38
CA VAL A 48 -3.87 -27.82 11.11
C VAL A 48 -4.23 -29.01 12.01
N GLU A 49 -4.19 -30.22 11.46
CA GLU A 49 -4.53 -31.44 12.20
C GLU A 49 -3.52 -31.73 13.33
N LEU A 50 -2.24 -31.42 13.12
CA LEU A 50 -1.20 -31.52 14.17
C LEU A 50 -1.47 -30.57 15.32
N TYR A 51 -1.75 -29.29 15.03
CA TYR A 51 -2.11 -28.30 16.07
C TYR A 51 -3.37 -28.73 16.82
N LYS A 52 -4.44 -29.11 16.09
CA LYS A 52 -5.71 -29.55 16.67
C LYS A 52 -5.54 -30.76 17.58
N THR A 53 -4.81 -31.77 17.13
CA THR A 53 -4.54 -32.98 17.92
C THR A 53 -3.72 -32.62 19.16
N TRP A 54 -2.67 -31.82 19.03
CA TRP A 54 -1.85 -31.44 20.17
C TRP A 54 -2.68 -30.69 21.21
N LEU A 55 -3.48 -29.70 20.82
CA LEU A 55 -4.34 -28.94 21.72
C LEU A 55 -5.38 -29.80 22.44
N ALA A 56 -5.97 -30.79 21.75
CA ALA A 56 -6.94 -31.70 22.33
C ALA A 56 -6.40 -32.52 23.54
N PHE A 57 -5.11 -32.78 23.56
CA PHE A 57 -4.48 -33.60 24.61
C PHE A 57 -3.54 -32.81 25.53
N ASN A 58 -3.21 -31.55 25.21
CA ASN A 58 -2.23 -30.72 25.93
C ASN A 58 -2.78 -29.32 26.28
N GLU A 59 -4.09 -29.15 26.41
CA GLU A 59 -4.73 -27.85 26.67
C GLU A 59 -4.21 -27.17 27.94
N ALA A 60 -3.87 -27.95 28.97
CA ALA A 60 -3.31 -27.44 30.23
C ALA A 60 -1.81 -27.08 30.16
N HIS A 61 -1.17 -27.24 29.01
CA HIS A 61 0.25 -26.91 28.86
C HIS A 61 0.47 -25.39 28.95
N PRO A 62 1.49 -24.88 29.71
CA PRO A 62 1.73 -23.44 29.87
C PRO A 62 1.94 -22.65 28.57
N GLY A 63 2.25 -23.31 27.47
CA GLY A 63 2.42 -22.72 26.14
C GLY A 63 1.24 -22.91 25.19
N ALA A 64 0.09 -23.44 25.66
CA ALA A 64 -1.03 -23.75 24.78
C ALA A 64 -1.59 -22.50 24.04
N GLN A 65 -1.52 -21.30 24.64
CA GLN A 65 -1.91 -20.06 23.97
C GLN A 65 -1.10 -19.79 22.69
N MET A 66 0.19 -20.16 22.67
CA MET A 66 1.03 -20.02 21.46
C MET A 66 0.63 -21.00 20.36
N VAL A 67 0.21 -22.22 20.76
CA VAL A 67 -0.29 -23.21 19.80
C VAL A 67 -1.63 -22.79 19.22
N TYR A 68 -2.58 -22.33 20.05
CA TYR A 68 -3.84 -21.74 19.59
C TYR A 68 -3.62 -20.58 18.64
N PHE A 69 -2.65 -19.71 18.93
CA PHE A 69 -2.28 -18.59 18.05
C PHE A 69 -1.79 -19.08 16.67
N ASN A 70 -0.80 -19.99 16.62
CA ASN A 70 -0.30 -20.50 15.35
C ASN A 70 -1.34 -21.31 14.58
N TYR A 71 -2.17 -22.08 15.29
CA TYR A 71 -3.33 -22.78 14.73
C TYR A 71 -4.29 -21.79 14.05
N SER A 72 -4.62 -20.68 14.70
CA SER A 72 -5.49 -19.64 14.16
C SER A 72 -4.92 -18.98 12.90
N VAL A 73 -3.60 -18.73 12.87
CA VAL A 73 -2.92 -18.19 11.69
C VAL A 73 -3.03 -19.15 10.52
N MET A 74 -2.89 -20.46 10.77
CA MET A 74 -3.01 -21.49 9.74
C MET A 74 -4.44 -21.60 9.20
N LEU A 75 -5.45 -21.57 10.10
CA LEU A 75 -6.88 -21.56 9.72
C LEU A 75 -7.21 -20.35 8.84
N ARG A 76 -6.70 -19.17 9.19
CA ARG A 76 -6.88 -17.95 8.39
C ARG A 76 -6.26 -18.09 7.00
N GLN A 77 -5.08 -18.71 6.88
CA GLN A 77 -4.45 -18.97 5.58
C GLN A 77 -5.24 -19.99 4.73
N LEU A 78 -6.07 -20.81 5.34
CA LEU A 78 -7.02 -21.72 4.70
C LEU A 78 -8.40 -21.10 4.50
N ASN A 79 -8.56 -19.81 4.79
CA ASN A 79 -9.81 -19.04 4.72
C ASN A 79 -10.90 -19.52 5.70
N ASP A 80 -10.51 -20.25 6.75
CA ASP A 80 -11.43 -20.58 7.88
C ASP A 80 -11.36 -19.44 8.92
N ILE A 81 -12.03 -18.32 8.62
CA ILE A 81 -12.07 -17.15 9.51
C ILE A 81 -12.80 -17.45 10.82
N PRO A 82 -13.97 -18.13 10.83
CA PRO A 82 -14.65 -18.51 12.09
C PRO A 82 -13.78 -19.39 12.99
N GLY A 83 -13.11 -20.39 12.44
CA GLY A 83 -12.18 -21.24 13.18
C GLY A 83 -11.01 -20.46 13.75
N SER A 84 -10.44 -19.52 12.98
CA SER A 84 -9.38 -18.63 13.43
C SER A 84 -9.82 -17.75 14.61
N ILE A 85 -11.00 -17.14 14.56
CA ILE A 85 -11.59 -16.36 15.67
C ILE A 85 -11.73 -17.20 16.94
N ASN A 86 -12.25 -18.43 16.81
CA ASN A 86 -12.43 -19.32 17.96
C ASN A 86 -11.09 -19.72 18.59
N ALA A 87 -10.09 -20.03 17.79
CA ALA A 87 -8.75 -20.36 18.28
C ALA A 87 -8.09 -19.15 18.99
N MET A 88 -8.23 -17.94 18.45
CA MET A 88 -7.75 -16.72 19.13
C MET A 88 -8.43 -16.49 20.46
N ARG A 89 -9.74 -16.67 20.53
CA ARG A 89 -10.50 -16.58 21.80
C ARG A 89 -10.03 -17.62 22.82
N ALA A 90 -9.71 -18.83 22.38
CA ALA A 90 -9.16 -19.87 23.25
C ALA A 90 -7.76 -19.46 23.77
N ALA A 91 -6.89 -18.92 22.92
CA ALA A 91 -5.61 -18.38 23.37
C ALA A 91 -5.75 -17.28 24.43
N LEU A 92 -6.72 -16.36 24.24
CA LEU A 92 -6.98 -15.26 25.16
C LEU A 92 -7.68 -15.66 26.47
N LYS A 93 -8.35 -16.83 26.51
CA LYS A 93 -8.83 -17.41 27.78
C LYS A 93 -7.67 -17.88 28.67
N ILE A 94 -6.56 -18.35 28.06
CA ILE A 94 -5.37 -18.80 28.78
C ILE A 94 -4.54 -17.59 29.21
N ASP A 95 -4.26 -16.67 28.28
CA ASP A 95 -3.53 -15.44 28.55
C ASP A 95 -4.28 -14.24 27.93
N PRO A 96 -5.11 -13.53 28.73
CA PRO A 96 -5.85 -12.36 28.26
C PRO A 96 -4.98 -11.22 27.72
N MET A 97 -3.71 -11.16 28.12
CA MET A 97 -2.76 -10.12 27.71
C MET A 97 -1.82 -10.57 26.58
N PHE A 98 -2.06 -11.72 25.96
CA PHE A 98 -1.26 -12.23 24.85
C PHE A 98 -1.40 -11.33 23.61
N GLY A 99 -0.51 -10.36 23.48
CA GLY A 99 -0.54 -9.31 22.45
C GLY A 99 -0.74 -9.83 21.03
N PRO A 100 0.00 -10.87 20.56
CA PRO A 100 -0.22 -11.44 19.22
C PRO A 100 -1.65 -11.87 18.95
N ALA A 101 -2.31 -12.53 19.93
CA ALA A 101 -3.69 -12.97 19.77
C ALA A 101 -4.68 -11.79 19.81
N GLN A 102 -4.44 -10.77 20.65
CA GLN A 102 -5.25 -9.54 20.67
C GLN A 102 -5.26 -8.83 19.32
N ILE A 103 -4.09 -8.66 18.71
CA ILE A 103 -3.97 -8.02 17.40
C ILE A 103 -4.65 -8.85 16.31
N ASN A 104 -4.37 -10.16 16.26
CA ASN A 104 -4.86 -11.01 15.19
C ASN A 104 -6.36 -11.33 15.30
N LEU A 105 -6.93 -11.31 16.50
CA LEU A 105 -8.39 -11.42 16.67
C LEU A 105 -9.10 -10.22 16.03
N GLY A 106 -8.61 -9.00 16.27
CA GLY A 106 -9.14 -7.82 15.61
C GLY A 106 -9.00 -7.89 14.08
N ARG A 107 -7.85 -8.37 13.57
CA ARG A 107 -7.66 -8.59 12.13
C ARG A 107 -8.60 -9.64 11.55
N ALA A 108 -8.90 -10.71 12.28
CA ALA A 108 -9.86 -11.72 11.85
C ALA A 108 -11.29 -11.16 11.78
N PHE A 109 -11.67 -10.26 12.70
CA PHE A 109 -12.93 -9.51 12.58
C PHE A 109 -12.93 -8.58 11.37
N GLU A 110 -11.83 -7.90 11.10
CA GLU A 110 -11.68 -7.06 9.90
C GLU A 110 -11.83 -7.89 8.62
N ASP A 111 -11.15 -9.04 8.51
CA ASP A 111 -11.24 -9.94 7.35
C ASP A 111 -12.66 -10.48 7.13
N SER A 112 -13.45 -10.60 8.20
CA SER A 112 -14.88 -10.98 8.12
C SER A 112 -15.80 -9.80 7.79
N GLY A 113 -15.27 -8.59 7.58
CA GLY A 113 -16.06 -7.37 7.38
C GLY A 113 -16.67 -6.79 8.65
N SER A 114 -16.35 -7.35 9.83
CA SER A 114 -16.89 -6.93 11.12
C SER A 114 -16.08 -5.79 11.74
N PHE A 115 -15.98 -4.66 11.05
CA PHE A 115 -15.14 -3.51 11.45
C PHE A 115 -15.42 -2.98 12.85
N PRO A 116 -16.69 -2.82 13.31
CA PRO A 116 -16.97 -2.39 14.68
C PRO A 116 -16.38 -3.33 15.74
N GLN A 117 -16.48 -4.64 15.53
CA GLN A 117 -15.92 -5.63 16.45
C GLN A 117 -14.38 -5.61 16.45
N ALA A 118 -13.77 -5.40 15.29
CA ALA A 118 -12.31 -5.23 15.18
C ALA A 118 -11.83 -4.03 15.99
N ILE A 119 -12.47 -2.87 15.83
CA ILE A 119 -12.15 -1.65 16.58
C ILE A 119 -12.39 -1.85 18.08
N GLN A 120 -13.50 -2.46 18.47
CA GLN A 120 -13.80 -2.73 19.87
C GLN A 120 -12.76 -3.66 20.50
N GLN A 121 -12.34 -4.71 19.80
CA GLN A 121 -11.31 -5.65 20.25
C GLN A 121 -9.99 -4.92 20.54
N TRP A 122 -9.52 -4.12 19.58
CA TRP A 122 -8.28 -3.37 19.74
C TRP A 122 -8.38 -2.28 20.81
N ARG A 123 -9.51 -1.55 20.91
CA ARG A 123 -9.73 -0.55 21.97
C ARG A 123 -9.68 -1.17 23.37
N SER A 124 -10.40 -2.28 23.57
CA SER A 124 -10.37 -2.97 24.86
C SER A 124 -8.96 -3.40 25.24
N PHE A 125 -8.14 -3.85 24.29
CA PHE A 125 -6.75 -4.17 24.52
C PHE A 125 -5.91 -2.91 24.86
N VAL A 126 -6.08 -1.81 24.12
CA VAL A 126 -5.38 -0.53 24.38
C VAL A 126 -5.67 -0.01 25.79
N GLU A 127 -6.95 -0.08 26.22
CA GLU A 127 -7.43 0.39 27.52
C GLU A 127 -6.95 -0.52 28.67
N SER A 128 -6.91 -1.83 28.47
CA SER A 128 -6.45 -2.80 29.48
C SER A 128 -4.93 -2.81 29.66
N THR A 129 -4.17 -2.23 28.72
CA THR A 129 -2.69 -2.24 28.74
C THR A 129 -2.15 -1.00 29.42
N SER A 130 -2.18 -0.97 30.75
CA SER A 130 -1.60 0.12 31.58
C SER A 130 -0.13 -0.09 31.93
N GLU A 131 0.35 -1.33 31.94
CA GLU A 131 1.74 -1.67 32.26
C GLU A 131 2.62 -1.72 31.01
N THR A 132 3.79 -1.11 31.09
CA THR A 132 4.67 -0.82 29.96
C THR A 132 5.90 -1.70 29.90
N THR A 133 5.71 -2.99 29.65
CA THR A 133 6.85 -3.73 29.09
C THR A 133 7.04 -3.32 27.63
N PRO A 134 8.28 -3.31 27.09
CA PRO A 134 8.54 -2.92 25.69
C PRO A 134 7.68 -3.67 24.67
N ASP A 135 7.43 -4.97 24.91
CA ASP A 135 6.61 -5.81 24.03
C ASP A 135 5.13 -5.42 24.09
N ARG A 136 4.56 -5.24 25.29
CA ARG A 136 3.17 -4.80 25.46
C ARG A 136 2.93 -3.43 24.84
N LEU A 137 3.87 -2.49 25.04
CA LEU A 137 3.83 -1.18 24.41
C LEU A 137 3.83 -1.30 22.88
N SER A 138 4.62 -2.19 22.31
CA SER A 138 4.67 -2.42 20.86
C SER A 138 3.34 -2.93 20.31
N TYR A 139 2.69 -3.88 20.99
CA TYR A 139 1.37 -4.37 20.60
C TYR A 139 0.26 -3.33 20.81
N ARG A 140 0.35 -2.52 21.88
CA ARG A 140 -0.57 -1.41 22.12
C ARG A 140 -0.54 -0.40 20.96
N VAL A 141 0.65 0.04 20.57
CA VAL A 141 0.84 0.96 19.43
C VAL A 141 0.33 0.32 18.14
N MET A 142 0.60 -0.97 17.91
CA MET A 142 0.10 -1.70 16.75
C MET A 142 -1.44 -1.75 16.72
N ALA A 143 -2.09 -1.96 17.86
CA ALA A 143 -3.56 -1.90 17.97
C ALA A 143 -4.09 -0.50 17.59
N MET A 144 -3.46 0.56 18.11
CA MET A 144 -3.82 1.94 17.79
C MET A 144 -3.64 2.26 16.29
N GLN A 145 -2.57 1.76 15.67
CA GLN A 145 -2.35 1.88 14.21
C GLN A 145 -3.45 1.18 13.41
N HIS A 146 -3.87 -0.03 13.82
CA HIS A 146 -4.98 -0.73 13.17
C HIS A 146 -6.31 0.03 13.32
N ILE A 147 -6.61 0.55 14.52
CA ILE A 147 -7.79 1.38 14.75
C ILE A 147 -7.75 2.61 13.82
N GLY A 148 -6.64 3.35 13.81
CA GLY A 148 -6.47 4.54 12.96
C GLY A 148 -6.69 4.24 11.48
N ARG A 149 -6.12 3.16 10.97
CA ARG A 149 -6.26 2.73 9.58
C ARG A 149 -7.72 2.35 9.23
N VAL A 150 -8.38 1.59 10.09
CA VAL A 150 -9.79 1.19 9.85
C VAL A 150 -10.71 2.41 9.91
N MET A 151 -10.49 3.32 10.84
CA MET A 151 -11.24 4.59 10.93
C MET A 151 -10.98 5.48 9.72
N GLU A 152 -9.73 5.58 9.27
CA GLU A 152 -9.36 6.31 8.05
C GLU A 152 -10.12 5.78 6.83
N ASN A 153 -10.17 4.46 6.65
CA ASN A 153 -10.89 3.81 5.55
C ASN A 153 -12.42 4.01 5.65
N ALA A 154 -12.94 4.14 6.87
CA ALA A 154 -14.36 4.44 7.12
C ALA A 154 -14.70 5.95 7.00
N GLY A 155 -13.73 6.82 6.69
CA GLY A 155 -13.94 8.27 6.60
C GLY A 155 -13.98 9.00 7.96
N LEU A 156 -13.74 8.30 9.08
CA LEU A 156 -13.69 8.86 10.44
C LEU A 156 -12.32 9.49 10.69
N LEU A 157 -12.03 10.57 9.95
CA LEU A 157 -10.66 11.11 9.87
C LEU A 157 -10.19 11.79 11.16
N GLU A 158 -11.08 12.44 11.90
CA GLU A 158 -10.70 13.13 13.16
C GLU A 158 -10.38 12.13 14.27
N GLU A 159 -11.19 11.09 14.37
CA GLU A 159 -10.95 10.00 15.31
C GLU A 159 -9.67 9.23 14.98
N ALA A 160 -9.44 8.97 13.67
CA ALA A 160 -8.21 8.37 13.19
C ALA A 160 -6.98 9.25 13.50
N GLU A 161 -7.07 10.56 13.28
CA GLU A 161 -6.02 11.53 13.61
C GLU A 161 -5.66 11.49 15.09
N THR A 162 -6.66 11.48 15.98
CA THR A 162 -6.46 11.44 17.43
C THR A 162 -5.73 10.17 17.87
N ILE A 163 -6.22 9.00 17.49
CA ILE A 163 -5.61 7.73 17.92
C ILE A 163 -4.20 7.54 17.35
N LEU A 164 -3.93 8.02 16.14
CA LEU A 164 -2.59 7.96 15.54
C LEU A 164 -1.63 8.94 16.23
N TRP A 165 -2.11 10.11 16.66
CA TRP A 165 -1.31 11.04 17.47
C TRP A 165 -0.90 10.40 18.79
N ASP A 166 -1.85 9.81 19.52
CA ASP A 166 -1.58 9.12 20.78
C ASP A 166 -0.58 7.96 20.59
N ALA A 167 -0.67 7.26 19.45
CA ALA A 167 0.30 6.21 19.13
C ALA A 167 1.71 6.76 18.87
N MET A 168 1.83 7.94 18.24
CA MET A 168 3.13 8.60 18.03
C MET A 168 3.73 9.12 19.33
N GLU A 169 2.91 9.66 20.23
CA GLU A 169 3.37 10.09 21.56
C GLU A 169 4.01 8.93 22.36
N LEU A 170 3.50 7.71 22.16
CA LEU A 170 4.05 6.51 22.80
C LEU A 170 5.32 5.98 22.13
N ARG A 171 5.41 6.05 20.81
CA ARG A 171 6.52 5.48 20.01
C ARG A 171 6.80 6.37 18.78
N PRO A 172 7.45 7.53 18.97
CA PRO A 172 7.69 8.52 17.92
C PRO A 172 8.63 8.03 16.81
N GLU A 173 9.41 6.97 17.05
CA GLU A 173 10.27 6.35 16.04
C GLU A 173 9.51 5.48 15.03
N LYS A 174 8.21 5.22 15.22
CA LYS A 174 7.36 4.48 14.28
C LYS A 174 6.88 5.37 13.16
N THR A 175 7.69 5.51 12.11
CA THR A 175 7.44 6.42 10.98
C THR A 175 6.13 6.16 10.24
N GLU A 176 5.68 4.89 10.17
CA GLU A 176 4.40 4.53 9.53
C GLU A 176 3.20 5.27 10.14
N THR A 177 3.18 5.41 11.47
CA THR A 177 2.11 6.14 12.18
C THR A 177 2.07 7.61 11.76
N GLY A 178 3.23 8.28 11.73
CA GLY A 178 3.35 9.68 11.34
C GLY A 178 2.98 9.92 9.88
N GLN A 179 3.28 8.96 9.00
CA GLN A 179 2.88 9.01 7.59
C GLN A 179 1.35 9.04 7.43
N HIS A 180 0.63 8.14 8.09
CA HIS A 180 -0.83 8.11 8.06
C HIS A 180 -1.43 9.39 8.66
N TRP A 181 -0.93 9.81 9.82
CA TRP A 181 -1.38 11.02 10.49
C TRP A 181 -1.24 12.27 9.63
N SER A 182 -0.06 12.48 9.01
CA SER A 182 0.19 13.62 8.12
C SER A 182 -0.73 13.60 6.89
N ALA A 183 -0.93 12.43 6.28
CA ALA A 183 -1.82 12.27 5.14
C ALA A 183 -3.29 12.58 5.49
N ILE A 184 -3.75 12.20 6.69
CA ILE A 184 -5.09 12.52 7.19
C ILE A 184 -5.25 14.03 7.35
N ARG A 185 -4.27 14.73 7.94
CA ARG A 185 -4.33 16.20 8.09
C ARG A 185 -4.35 16.92 6.75
N GLN A 186 -3.54 16.47 5.78
CA GLN A 186 -3.59 17.02 4.42
C GLN A 186 -4.98 16.88 3.80
N ARG A 187 -5.60 15.71 3.89
CA ARG A 187 -6.97 15.49 3.39
C ARG A 187 -8.04 16.29 4.09
N GLN A 188 -7.78 16.74 5.31
CA GLN A 188 -8.68 17.58 6.10
C GLN A 188 -8.38 19.08 5.96
N CYS A 189 -7.41 19.49 5.15
CA CYS A 189 -6.94 20.88 5.06
C CYS A 189 -6.61 21.48 6.44
N LYS A 190 -6.00 20.70 7.33
CA LYS A 190 -5.56 21.15 8.66
C LYS A 190 -4.12 21.65 8.57
N TRP A 191 -3.96 22.95 8.57
CA TRP A 191 -2.64 23.60 8.53
C TRP A 191 -2.29 24.27 9.88
N PRO A 192 -1.00 24.23 10.29
CA PRO A 192 0.11 23.55 9.65
C PRO A 192 -0.08 22.02 9.67
N ILE A 193 0.38 21.32 8.63
CA ILE A 193 0.27 19.86 8.54
C ILE A 193 1.10 19.20 9.63
N ILE A 194 2.32 19.72 9.87
CA ILE A 194 3.23 19.26 10.92
C ILE A 194 2.94 20.02 12.22
N THR A 195 2.88 19.30 13.31
CA THR A 195 2.93 19.81 14.68
C THR A 195 3.94 19.00 15.47
N SER A 196 4.42 19.53 16.58
CA SER A 196 5.37 18.84 17.47
C SER A 196 4.90 18.88 18.91
N SER A 197 5.39 17.96 19.72
CA SER A 197 5.19 17.92 21.18
C SER A 197 6.52 17.73 21.90
N SER A 198 6.47 17.48 23.21
CA SER A 198 7.67 17.11 23.98
C SER A 198 8.27 15.75 23.56
N HIS A 199 7.46 14.85 22.98
CA HIS A 199 7.89 13.50 22.59
C HIS A 199 8.07 13.34 21.08
N VAL A 200 7.30 14.09 20.27
CA VAL A 200 7.30 14.00 18.80
C VAL A 200 7.92 15.27 18.24
N THR A 201 9.11 15.15 17.67
CA THR A 201 9.82 16.29 17.05
C THR A 201 9.36 16.54 15.62
N GLN A 202 9.50 17.79 15.15
CA GLN A 202 9.24 18.14 13.76
C GLN A 202 10.06 17.28 12.78
N ARG A 203 11.32 16.96 13.13
CA ARG A 203 12.19 16.11 12.31
C ARG A 203 11.59 14.72 12.14
N GLN A 204 11.11 14.08 13.21
CA GLN A 204 10.47 12.76 13.14
C GLN A 204 9.21 12.79 12.28
N MET A 205 8.43 13.86 12.35
CA MET A 205 7.27 14.06 11.49
C MET A 205 7.64 14.12 10.00
N ILE A 206 8.66 14.91 9.67
CA ILE A 206 9.18 15.01 8.30
C ILE A 206 9.72 13.66 7.83
N ASP A 207 10.48 12.97 8.66
CA ASP A 207 11.09 11.67 8.37
C ASP A 207 10.04 10.58 8.14
N SER A 208 8.83 10.75 8.69
CA SER A 208 7.71 9.83 8.50
C SER A 208 6.97 10.02 7.17
N MET A 209 7.06 11.19 6.54
CA MET A 209 6.31 11.46 5.30
C MET A 209 6.81 10.61 4.13
N SER A 210 5.87 10.05 3.37
CA SER A 210 6.19 9.49 2.06
C SER A 210 6.58 10.62 1.10
N PRO A 211 7.37 10.35 0.05
CA PRO A 211 7.70 11.37 -0.95
C PRO A 211 6.46 12.01 -1.59
N LEU A 212 5.37 11.26 -1.75
CA LEU A 212 4.10 11.80 -2.26
C LEU A 212 3.46 12.81 -1.28
N THR A 213 3.43 12.49 0.01
CA THR A 213 2.94 13.38 1.06
C THR A 213 3.82 14.62 1.19
N LEU A 214 5.14 14.41 1.11
CA LEU A 214 6.13 15.49 1.17
C LEU A 214 5.97 16.50 0.03
N GLY A 215 5.62 16.05 -1.18
CA GLY A 215 5.34 16.94 -2.32
C GLY A 215 4.17 17.90 -2.10
N CYS A 216 3.24 17.56 -1.18
CA CYS A 216 2.18 18.49 -0.74
C CYS A 216 2.62 19.38 0.45
N TYR A 217 3.74 19.07 1.10
CA TYR A 217 4.26 19.80 2.25
C TYR A 217 5.33 20.85 1.88
N SER A 218 6.20 20.50 0.94
CA SER A 218 7.32 21.36 0.53
C SER A 218 7.50 21.34 -0.99
N ASP A 219 7.74 22.50 -1.56
CA ASP A 219 8.09 22.72 -2.98
C ASP A 219 9.61 22.82 -3.24
N ASP A 220 10.44 22.64 -2.19
CA ASP A 220 11.89 22.57 -2.34
C ASP A 220 12.32 21.25 -3.00
N PRO A 221 12.78 21.27 -4.27
CA PRO A 221 13.09 20.06 -5.00
C PRO A 221 14.35 19.34 -4.50
N MET A 222 15.33 20.07 -3.91
CA MET A 222 16.51 19.45 -3.29
C MET A 222 16.10 18.67 -2.04
N PHE A 223 15.24 19.26 -1.22
CA PHE A 223 14.71 18.60 -0.04
C PHE A 223 13.89 17.35 -0.42
N GLN A 224 13.04 17.45 -1.44
CA GLN A 224 12.28 16.30 -1.95
C GLN A 224 13.22 15.19 -2.45
N LEU A 225 14.25 15.50 -3.21
CA LEU A 225 15.23 14.51 -3.68
C LEU A 225 15.98 13.84 -2.53
N ALA A 226 16.48 14.63 -1.56
CA ALA A 226 17.18 14.09 -0.40
C ALA A 226 16.28 13.11 0.39
N ARG A 227 15.01 13.47 0.59
CA ARG A 227 14.05 12.63 1.26
C ARG A 227 13.66 11.38 0.46
N ALA A 228 13.59 11.48 -0.87
CA ALA A 228 13.36 10.32 -1.73
C ALA A 228 14.48 9.28 -1.60
N TYR A 229 15.76 9.70 -1.53
CA TYR A 229 16.89 8.80 -1.28
C TYR A 229 16.78 8.08 0.06
N GLU A 230 16.49 8.81 1.14
CA GLU A 230 16.38 8.23 2.47
C GLU A 230 15.17 7.28 2.55
N TYR A 231 14.04 7.67 1.97
CA TYR A 231 12.84 6.85 1.92
C TYR A 231 13.07 5.55 1.12
N ASN A 232 13.68 5.64 -0.07
CA ASN A 232 14.01 4.46 -0.87
C ASN A 232 14.91 3.49 -0.11
N LYS A 233 15.97 4.02 0.51
CA LYS A 233 16.92 3.23 1.30
C LYS A 233 16.24 2.51 2.47
N SER A 234 15.37 3.19 3.17
CA SER A 234 14.61 2.62 4.30
C SER A 234 13.57 1.61 3.83
N PHE A 235 12.79 1.96 2.81
CA PHE A 235 11.67 1.15 2.32
C PHE A 235 12.14 -0.14 1.63
N VAL A 236 13.12 -0.07 0.76
CA VAL A 236 13.67 -1.24 0.08
C VAL A 236 14.50 -2.09 1.05
N GLY A 237 15.30 -1.45 1.91
CA GLY A 237 16.14 -2.13 2.87
C GLY A 237 17.27 -2.95 2.22
N ARG A 238 17.77 -3.95 2.95
CA ARG A 238 18.77 -4.89 2.44
C ARG A 238 18.06 -6.07 1.77
N LEU A 239 18.41 -6.35 0.52
CA LEU A 239 17.91 -7.49 -0.24
C LEU A 239 19.02 -8.54 -0.36
N ASP A 240 18.65 -9.82 -0.28
CA ASP A 240 19.57 -10.91 -0.58
C ASP A 240 19.59 -11.16 -2.09
N LEU A 241 20.66 -10.72 -2.72
CA LEU A 241 20.86 -10.83 -4.17
C LEU A 241 21.80 -11.97 -4.58
N ARG A 242 22.30 -12.78 -3.64
CA ARG A 242 23.33 -13.79 -3.92
C ARG A 242 22.93 -14.79 -5.00
N ASN A 243 21.68 -15.23 -5.00
CA ASN A 243 21.13 -16.20 -5.93
C ASN A 243 20.06 -15.61 -6.87
N PHE A 244 20.06 -14.29 -7.03
CA PHE A 244 19.09 -13.65 -7.91
C PHE A 244 19.61 -13.61 -9.35
N PRO A 245 18.84 -14.08 -10.36
CA PRO A 245 19.25 -14.07 -11.76
C PRO A 245 19.39 -12.62 -12.25
N ARG A 246 20.56 -12.28 -12.79
CA ARG A 246 20.81 -10.96 -13.38
C ARG A 246 20.82 -11.07 -14.89
N LYS A 247 19.93 -10.35 -15.56
CA LYS A 247 19.97 -10.20 -17.00
C LYS A 247 20.97 -9.10 -17.34
N THR A 248 21.91 -9.40 -18.23
CA THR A 248 22.76 -8.39 -18.88
C THR A 248 22.06 -7.89 -20.13
N VAL A 249 22.25 -6.61 -20.47
CA VAL A 249 21.82 -6.06 -21.76
C VAL A 249 22.48 -6.86 -22.86
N LYS A 250 21.76 -7.77 -23.49
CA LYS A 250 22.20 -8.41 -24.73
C LYS A 250 21.81 -7.48 -25.87
N GLN A 251 22.77 -7.03 -26.67
CA GLN A 251 22.44 -6.42 -27.95
C GLN A 251 21.63 -7.43 -28.75
N LYS A 252 20.36 -7.13 -29.01
CA LYS A 252 19.52 -7.91 -29.91
C LYS A 252 19.98 -7.56 -31.35
N THR A 253 20.87 -8.37 -31.88
CA THR A 253 21.52 -8.15 -33.19
C THR A 253 20.73 -8.79 -34.35
N GLY A 254 19.59 -9.42 -34.09
CA GLY A 254 18.76 -10.10 -35.12
C GLY A 254 17.56 -9.25 -35.55
N THR A 255 17.37 -9.12 -36.86
CA THR A 255 16.13 -8.60 -37.45
C THR A 255 14.95 -9.50 -37.04
N GLY A 256 13.95 -8.93 -36.34
CA GLY A 256 12.71 -9.62 -35.97
C GLY A 256 12.54 -9.99 -34.49
N GLN A 257 13.49 -9.68 -33.60
CA GLN A 257 13.32 -9.93 -32.18
C GLN A 257 12.70 -8.71 -31.50
N ARG A 258 11.44 -8.83 -31.02
CA ARG A 258 10.73 -7.78 -30.29
C ARG A 258 11.41 -7.49 -28.95
N LEU A 259 11.37 -6.22 -28.51
CA LEU A 259 11.74 -5.83 -27.15
C LEU A 259 10.62 -6.22 -26.20
N ARG A 260 10.94 -6.85 -25.08
CA ARG A 260 9.97 -7.14 -24.01
C ARG A 260 9.90 -5.99 -23.04
N VAL A 261 8.73 -5.36 -22.97
CA VAL A 261 8.45 -4.22 -22.11
C VAL A 261 7.45 -4.65 -21.03
N GLY A 262 7.85 -4.57 -19.76
CA GLY A 262 7.01 -4.92 -18.62
C GLY A 262 6.48 -3.67 -17.93
N TYR A 263 5.19 -3.64 -17.60
CA TYR A 263 4.53 -2.59 -16.81
C TYR A 263 4.12 -3.17 -15.46
N VAL A 264 4.66 -2.64 -14.36
CA VAL A 264 4.28 -3.02 -12.99
C VAL A 264 3.37 -1.97 -12.40
N SER A 265 2.16 -2.35 -12.01
CA SER A 265 1.23 -1.43 -11.35
C SER A 265 0.13 -2.13 -10.57
N SER A 266 -0.32 -1.49 -9.47
CA SER A 266 -1.56 -1.79 -8.76
C SER A 266 -2.81 -1.16 -9.42
N ASP A 267 -2.61 -0.27 -10.39
CA ASP A 267 -3.64 0.64 -10.90
C ASP A 267 -4.06 0.33 -12.34
N LEU A 268 -3.71 -0.87 -12.87
CA LEU A 268 -4.17 -1.35 -14.18
C LEU A 268 -5.63 -1.84 -14.10
N ARG A 269 -6.52 -0.96 -13.71
CA ARG A 269 -7.95 -1.19 -13.44
C ARG A 269 -8.71 0.13 -13.53
N ASP A 270 -9.99 0.16 -13.13
CA ASP A 270 -10.76 1.41 -12.97
C ASP A 270 -10.09 2.29 -11.90
N HIS A 271 -9.18 3.12 -12.36
CA HIS A 271 -8.37 4.07 -11.63
C HIS A 271 -7.89 5.17 -12.58
N ALA A 272 -7.56 6.35 -12.07
CA ALA A 272 -7.10 7.48 -12.90
C ALA A 272 -5.90 7.10 -13.82
N VAL A 273 -4.93 6.35 -13.28
CA VAL A 273 -3.77 5.83 -14.04
C VAL A 273 -4.23 4.81 -15.10
N GLY A 274 -5.14 3.91 -14.75
CA GLY A 274 -5.69 2.94 -15.66
C GLY A 274 -6.44 3.61 -16.84
N PHE A 275 -7.26 4.61 -16.54
CA PHE A 275 -7.95 5.40 -17.58
C PHE A 275 -6.98 6.12 -18.52
N ALA A 276 -5.85 6.59 -18.00
CA ALA A 276 -4.83 7.23 -18.81
C ALA A 276 -4.09 6.23 -19.70
N LEU A 277 -3.71 5.06 -19.17
CA LEU A 277 -2.81 4.13 -19.85
C LEU A 277 -3.49 3.18 -20.85
N ARG A 278 -4.80 2.93 -20.72
CA ARG A 278 -5.46 1.85 -21.47
C ARG A 278 -5.33 1.99 -22.99
N GLU A 279 -5.51 3.19 -23.59
CA GLU A 279 -5.32 3.38 -25.03
C GLU A 279 -3.83 3.37 -25.39
N MET A 280 -2.94 3.87 -24.54
CA MET A 280 -1.50 3.81 -24.76
C MET A 280 -1.02 2.36 -24.93
N LEU A 281 -1.52 1.43 -24.10
CA LEU A 281 -1.20 0.01 -24.22
C LEU A 281 -1.71 -0.59 -25.54
N GLU A 282 -2.87 -0.14 -26.07
CA GLU A 282 -3.41 -0.56 -27.35
C GLU A 282 -2.56 -0.06 -28.54
N LEU A 283 -1.92 1.10 -28.39
CA LEU A 283 -1.19 1.79 -29.47
C LEU A 283 0.26 1.32 -29.62
N HIS A 284 0.75 0.42 -28.78
CA HIS A 284 2.08 -0.14 -28.98
C HIS A 284 2.20 -0.89 -30.32
N ASP A 285 3.30 -0.64 -31.02
CA ASP A 285 3.65 -1.41 -32.22
C ASP A 285 4.08 -2.83 -31.84
N LYS A 286 3.13 -3.75 -31.91
CA LYS A 286 3.34 -5.17 -31.58
C LYS A 286 4.30 -5.91 -32.52
N THR A 287 4.73 -5.28 -33.61
CA THR A 287 5.78 -5.84 -34.46
C THR A 287 7.17 -5.58 -33.87
N SER A 288 7.32 -4.51 -33.10
CA SER A 288 8.58 -4.07 -32.48
C SER A 288 8.69 -4.43 -31.00
N VAL A 289 7.56 -4.45 -30.27
CA VAL A 289 7.54 -4.69 -28.80
C VAL A 289 6.56 -5.81 -28.42
N GLU A 290 6.92 -6.52 -27.35
CA GLU A 290 6.07 -7.49 -26.66
C GLU A 290 5.76 -6.92 -25.27
N ILE A 291 4.48 -6.73 -24.98
CA ILE A 291 4.04 -6.05 -23.79
C ILE A 291 3.60 -7.05 -22.72
N HIS A 292 4.25 -6.98 -21.55
CA HIS A 292 3.90 -7.72 -20.36
C HIS A 292 3.32 -6.77 -19.30
N ALA A 293 2.18 -7.12 -18.73
CA ALA A 293 1.61 -6.40 -17.57
C ALA A 293 1.75 -7.25 -16.31
N TYR A 294 2.28 -6.64 -15.26
CA TYR A 294 2.43 -7.25 -13.92
C TYR A 294 1.50 -6.49 -12.96
N TYR A 295 0.30 -6.99 -12.81
CA TYR A 295 -0.71 -6.40 -11.95
C TYR A 295 -0.47 -6.82 -10.50
N CYS A 296 -0.27 -5.83 -9.62
CA CYS A 296 -0.04 -6.04 -8.19
C CYS A 296 -1.15 -5.48 -7.28
N GLY A 297 -2.28 -5.11 -7.86
CA GLY A 297 -3.44 -4.58 -7.14
C GLY A 297 -4.37 -5.66 -6.58
N ASP A 298 -5.63 -5.29 -6.36
CA ASP A 298 -6.65 -6.18 -5.85
C ASP A 298 -6.93 -7.34 -6.83
N PRO A 299 -6.73 -8.60 -6.45
CA PRO A 299 -6.93 -9.75 -7.33
C PRO A 299 -8.40 -9.97 -7.73
N VAL A 300 -9.35 -9.39 -6.99
CA VAL A 300 -10.80 -9.49 -7.30
C VAL A 300 -11.24 -8.43 -8.32
N ALA A 301 -10.42 -7.42 -8.59
CA ALA A 301 -10.73 -6.42 -9.59
C ALA A 301 -10.91 -7.08 -10.98
N ASN A 302 -12.06 -6.90 -11.57
CA ASN A 302 -12.37 -7.38 -12.91
C ASN A 302 -13.33 -6.39 -13.59
N ASP A 303 -12.87 -5.14 -13.67
CA ASP A 303 -13.61 -4.04 -14.27
C ASP A 303 -13.38 -3.92 -15.77
N ALA A 304 -14.13 -3.02 -16.42
CA ALA A 304 -14.08 -2.82 -17.87
C ALA A 304 -12.70 -2.31 -18.33
N THR A 305 -12.04 -1.46 -17.56
CA THR A 305 -10.69 -0.94 -17.86
C THR A 305 -9.67 -2.05 -17.79
N GLN A 306 -9.69 -2.89 -16.76
CA GLN A 306 -8.77 -4.03 -16.64
C GLN A 306 -8.99 -5.03 -17.77
N THR A 307 -10.24 -5.35 -18.11
CA THR A 307 -10.58 -6.26 -19.22
C THR A 307 -10.00 -5.74 -20.53
N ARG A 308 -10.16 -4.44 -20.81
CA ARG A 308 -9.62 -3.79 -22.00
C ARG A 308 -8.09 -3.81 -22.04
N MET A 309 -7.43 -3.58 -20.90
CA MET A 309 -5.98 -3.64 -20.78
C MET A 309 -5.44 -5.07 -20.97
N LYS A 310 -6.10 -6.08 -20.38
CA LYS A 310 -5.77 -7.49 -20.61
C LYS A 310 -5.80 -7.87 -22.08
N ALA A 311 -6.76 -7.35 -22.83
CA ALA A 311 -6.86 -7.58 -24.28
C ALA A 311 -5.78 -6.82 -25.09
N ALA A 312 -5.23 -5.73 -24.54
CA ALA A 312 -4.25 -4.89 -25.23
C ALA A 312 -2.80 -5.41 -25.10
N VAL A 313 -2.47 -6.16 -24.05
CA VAL A 313 -1.12 -6.66 -23.79
C VAL A 313 -0.92 -8.07 -24.35
N ASP A 314 0.33 -8.47 -24.57
CA ASP A 314 0.65 -9.82 -25.04
C ASP A 314 0.59 -10.83 -23.87
N VAL A 315 1.03 -10.45 -22.67
CA VAL A 315 1.02 -11.30 -21.50
C VAL A 315 0.56 -10.51 -20.28
N TRP A 316 -0.33 -11.11 -19.48
CA TRP A 316 -0.82 -10.56 -18.21
C TRP A 316 -0.46 -11.49 -17.05
N HIS A 317 0.15 -10.93 -16.01
CA HIS A 317 0.50 -11.62 -14.78
C HIS A 317 -0.18 -10.96 -13.58
N ASP A 318 -0.91 -11.73 -12.79
CA ASP A 318 -1.39 -11.32 -11.48
C ASP A 318 -0.33 -11.66 -10.43
N ILE A 319 0.41 -10.66 -9.96
CA ILE A 319 1.48 -10.81 -8.98
C ILE A 319 1.09 -10.34 -7.57
N GLY A 320 -0.18 -9.97 -7.36
CA GLY A 320 -0.67 -9.41 -6.09
C GLY A 320 -0.45 -10.31 -4.88
N THR A 321 -0.54 -11.63 -5.06
CA THR A 321 -0.35 -12.62 -4.00
C THR A 321 1.10 -13.09 -3.82
N LEU A 322 1.99 -12.75 -4.75
CA LEU A 322 3.40 -13.14 -4.69
C LEU A 322 4.17 -12.24 -3.72
N THR A 323 5.23 -12.77 -3.10
CA THR A 323 6.22 -11.94 -2.41
C THR A 323 6.98 -11.06 -3.42
N ASP A 324 7.60 -9.96 -2.95
CA ASP A 324 8.38 -9.07 -3.84
C ASP A 324 9.51 -9.82 -4.55
N GLU A 325 10.16 -10.76 -3.87
CA GLU A 325 11.19 -11.61 -4.47
C GLU A 325 10.62 -12.55 -5.53
N ALA A 326 9.50 -13.24 -5.24
CA ALA A 326 8.86 -14.13 -6.19
C ALA A 326 8.38 -13.39 -7.44
N ALA A 327 7.79 -12.21 -7.28
CA ALA A 327 7.40 -11.35 -8.39
C ALA A 327 8.61 -10.90 -9.22
N ALA A 328 9.71 -10.49 -8.57
CA ALA A 328 10.94 -10.13 -9.27
C ALA A 328 11.55 -11.33 -10.04
N ARG A 329 11.50 -12.53 -9.47
CA ARG A 329 11.95 -13.77 -10.17
C ARG A 329 11.09 -14.08 -11.37
N GLN A 330 9.78 -13.90 -11.28
CA GLN A 330 8.87 -14.05 -12.43
C GLN A 330 9.25 -13.08 -13.55
N ILE A 331 9.42 -11.78 -13.24
CA ILE A 331 9.82 -10.76 -14.21
C ILE A 331 11.17 -11.10 -14.86
N ALA A 332 12.14 -11.59 -14.08
CA ALA A 332 13.44 -12.00 -14.59
C ALA A 332 13.34 -13.22 -15.51
N SER A 333 12.47 -14.20 -15.19
CA SER A 333 12.24 -15.40 -16.00
C SER A 333 11.55 -15.09 -17.34
N ASP A 334 10.72 -14.04 -17.37
CA ASP A 334 10.07 -13.56 -18.58
C ASP A 334 11.04 -12.78 -19.50
N GLU A 335 12.29 -12.63 -19.06
CA GLU A 335 13.36 -11.95 -19.82
C GLU A 335 12.98 -10.52 -20.27
N ILE A 336 12.38 -9.73 -19.40
CA ILE A 336 12.02 -8.33 -19.67
C ILE A 336 13.30 -7.51 -19.97
N ASP A 337 13.24 -6.69 -21.02
CA ASP A 337 14.32 -5.79 -21.42
C ASP A 337 14.18 -4.42 -20.76
N ILE A 338 12.95 -3.91 -20.69
CA ILE A 338 12.61 -2.61 -20.10
C ILE A 338 11.45 -2.83 -19.12
N LEU A 339 11.65 -2.50 -17.86
CA LEU A 339 10.62 -2.59 -16.83
C LEU A 339 10.17 -1.19 -16.42
N ILE A 340 8.89 -0.93 -16.49
CA ILE A 340 8.28 0.35 -16.18
C ILE A 340 7.59 0.27 -14.83
N ASP A 341 8.05 1.09 -13.88
CA ASP A 341 7.38 1.37 -12.62
C ASP A 341 6.30 2.42 -12.86
N VAL A 342 5.05 2.00 -12.85
CA VAL A 342 3.91 2.90 -13.05
C VAL A 342 3.43 3.52 -11.75
N ASN A 343 3.68 2.88 -10.61
CA ASN A 343 3.24 3.39 -9.31
C ASN A 343 4.19 4.42 -8.70
N GLY A 344 5.50 4.18 -8.77
CA GLY A 344 6.45 4.95 -7.97
C GLY A 344 6.11 4.87 -6.47
N TYR A 345 5.97 6.01 -5.79
CA TYR A 345 5.63 6.08 -4.35
C TYR A 345 4.15 6.35 -4.09
N THR A 346 3.25 5.75 -4.87
CA THR A 346 1.81 5.78 -4.62
C THR A 346 1.33 4.61 -3.75
N LYS A 347 0.05 4.60 -3.39
CA LYS A 347 -0.55 3.52 -2.58
C LYS A 347 -0.42 2.17 -3.31
N HIS A 348 -0.11 1.12 -2.55
CA HIS A 348 0.08 -0.25 -3.04
C HIS A 348 1.30 -0.46 -3.97
N ALA A 349 2.21 0.52 -4.05
CA ALA A 349 3.46 0.37 -4.79
C ALA A 349 4.32 -0.79 -4.24
N ARG A 350 4.98 -1.51 -5.13
CA ARG A 350 5.84 -2.66 -4.83
C ARG A 350 7.31 -2.36 -5.15
N THR A 351 7.82 -1.23 -4.64
CA THR A 351 9.17 -0.69 -4.96
C THR A 351 10.31 -1.69 -4.71
N LYS A 352 10.14 -2.62 -3.76
CA LYS A 352 11.15 -3.68 -3.50
C LYS A 352 11.41 -4.58 -4.69
N ILE A 353 10.42 -4.81 -5.56
CA ILE A 353 10.58 -5.60 -6.79
C ILE A 353 11.74 -5.03 -7.62
N PHE A 354 11.81 -3.71 -7.78
CA PHE A 354 12.84 -3.05 -8.58
C PHE A 354 14.22 -3.11 -7.92
N GLY A 355 14.27 -3.22 -6.59
CA GLY A 355 15.51 -3.43 -5.83
C GLY A 355 16.24 -4.72 -6.19
N TYR A 356 15.52 -5.76 -6.63
CA TYR A 356 16.10 -6.99 -7.16
C TYR A 356 16.72 -6.84 -8.56
N ARG A 357 16.44 -5.72 -9.26
CA ARG A 357 16.88 -5.46 -10.65
C ARG A 357 16.50 -6.59 -11.61
N PRO A 358 15.21 -6.94 -11.72
CA PRO A 358 14.75 -8.08 -12.52
C PRO A 358 14.84 -7.81 -14.04
N ALA A 359 15.07 -6.57 -14.44
CA ALA A 359 15.31 -6.16 -15.82
C ALA A 359 16.55 -5.25 -15.91
N PRO A 360 17.24 -5.20 -17.05
CA PRO A 360 18.45 -4.38 -17.21
C PRO A 360 18.15 -2.86 -17.24
N VAL A 361 16.97 -2.47 -17.71
CA VAL A 361 16.52 -1.08 -17.73
C VAL A 361 15.23 -0.94 -16.93
N ILE A 362 15.22 -0.03 -15.97
CA ILE A 362 14.08 0.28 -15.11
C ILE A 362 13.75 1.77 -15.25
N VAL A 363 12.46 2.06 -15.47
CA VAL A 363 11.96 3.40 -15.82
C VAL A 363 10.80 3.76 -14.90
N ASN A 364 10.80 4.94 -14.30
CA ASN A 364 9.63 5.52 -13.63
C ASN A 364 8.75 6.25 -14.66
N PHE A 365 7.43 5.99 -14.64
CA PHE A 365 6.50 6.63 -15.58
C PHE A 365 5.08 6.73 -15.03
N CYS A 366 4.48 7.89 -15.18
CA CYS A 366 3.05 8.19 -15.06
C CYS A 366 2.51 8.40 -13.63
N GLY A 367 2.50 7.39 -12.76
CA GLY A 367 1.76 7.44 -11.48
C GLY A 367 2.38 8.35 -10.42
N TYR A 368 3.70 8.51 -10.42
CA TYR A 368 4.45 9.37 -9.50
C TYR A 368 5.43 10.26 -10.26
N PRO A 369 5.21 11.59 -10.27
CA PRO A 369 6.01 12.52 -11.08
C PRO A 369 7.33 12.95 -10.41
N GLY A 370 7.57 12.59 -9.14
CA GLY A 370 8.80 12.93 -8.41
C GLY A 370 9.93 11.95 -8.69
N SER A 371 11.15 12.31 -8.26
CA SER A 371 12.30 11.40 -8.30
C SER A 371 12.09 10.23 -7.32
N MET A 372 12.44 9.03 -7.76
CA MET A 372 12.47 7.85 -6.89
C MET A 372 13.62 7.88 -5.88
N GLY A 373 14.65 8.73 -6.09
CA GLY A 373 15.86 8.73 -5.25
C GLY A 373 16.45 7.32 -5.13
N SER A 374 16.43 6.58 -6.22
CA SER A 374 16.65 5.13 -6.24
C SER A 374 17.88 4.78 -7.08
N PRO A 375 18.78 3.90 -6.58
CA PRO A 375 19.88 3.40 -7.38
C PRO A 375 19.44 2.34 -8.42
N PHE A 376 18.17 2.02 -8.48
CA PHE A 376 17.61 0.96 -9.33
C PHE A 376 16.93 1.52 -10.58
N HIS A 377 16.31 2.71 -10.48
CA HIS A 377 15.62 3.40 -11.57
C HIS A 377 16.63 4.24 -12.33
N GLN A 378 16.95 3.84 -13.57
CA GLN A 378 17.91 4.57 -14.40
C GLN A 378 17.27 5.77 -15.11
N TYR A 379 15.99 5.66 -15.45
CA TYR A 379 15.29 6.63 -16.27
C TYR A 379 13.93 6.99 -15.68
N MET A 380 13.49 8.20 -16.04
CA MET A 380 12.12 8.65 -15.87
C MET A 380 11.63 9.22 -17.21
N ILE A 381 10.38 8.92 -17.57
CA ILE A 381 9.73 9.53 -18.74
C ILE A 381 8.97 10.76 -18.27
N ALA A 382 9.27 11.93 -18.86
CA ALA A 382 8.61 13.19 -18.57
C ALA A 382 8.59 14.11 -19.79
N ASP A 383 7.77 15.15 -19.75
CA ASP A 383 7.84 16.26 -20.70
C ASP A 383 8.55 17.48 -20.10
N ALA A 384 8.71 18.54 -20.92
CA ALA A 384 9.40 19.74 -20.52
C ALA A 384 8.60 20.62 -19.53
N GLN A 385 7.28 20.38 -19.39
CA GLN A 385 6.43 21.10 -18.45
C GLN A 385 6.51 20.48 -17.06
N ILE A 386 6.47 19.14 -16.97
CA ILE A 386 6.58 18.40 -15.71
C ILE A 386 8.00 18.50 -15.14
N VAL A 387 9.02 18.28 -15.99
CA VAL A 387 10.42 18.40 -15.61
C VAL A 387 11.14 19.34 -16.58
N PRO A 388 11.15 20.66 -16.32
CA PRO A 388 11.93 21.59 -17.12
C PRO A 388 13.41 21.17 -17.19
N PRO A 389 14.13 21.44 -18.27
CA PRO A 389 15.56 21.07 -18.40
C PRO A 389 16.43 21.57 -17.24
N SER A 390 16.16 22.76 -16.72
CA SER A 390 16.83 23.33 -15.55
C SER A 390 16.60 22.58 -14.25
N SER A 391 15.56 21.74 -14.18
CA SER A 391 15.17 20.98 -12.98
C SER A 391 15.68 19.54 -12.97
N GLU A 392 16.34 19.08 -14.02
CA GLU A 392 16.88 17.71 -14.10
C GLU A 392 17.87 17.38 -12.98
N ILE A 393 18.59 18.38 -12.47
CA ILE A 393 19.52 18.22 -11.34
C ILE A 393 18.86 17.74 -10.05
N TYR A 394 17.53 17.85 -9.94
CA TYR A 394 16.74 17.42 -8.79
C TYR A 394 16.16 16.00 -8.94
N TYR A 395 16.58 15.27 -9.97
CA TYR A 395 16.16 13.89 -10.22
C TYR A 395 17.38 12.96 -10.21
N SER A 396 17.23 11.81 -9.55
CA SER A 396 18.27 10.77 -9.58
C SER A 396 18.30 10.01 -10.89
N GLU A 397 17.19 10.01 -11.61
CA GLU A 397 16.99 9.37 -12.90
C GLU A 397 17.40 10.29 -14.04
N LYS A 398 17.84 9.68 -15.14
CA LYS A 398 17.99 10.41 -16.39
C LYS A 398 16.62 10.63 -17.04
N VAL A 399 16.28 11.87 -17.33
CA VAL A 399 14.98 12.21 -17.91
C VAL A 399 14.94 11.88 -19.40
N LEU A 400 14.01 11.02 -19.80
CA LEU A 400 13.66 10.75 -21.20
C LEU A 400 12.46 11.61 -21.58
N ARG A 401 12.69 12.56 -22.48
CA ARG A 401 11.66 13.55 -22.85
C ARG A 401 10.77 13.07 -23.94
N ILE A 402 9.44 13.23 -23.70
CA ILE A 402 8.40 13.05 -24.70
C ILE A 402 7.60 14.35 -24.85
N ALA A 403 6.77 14.44 -25.86
CA ALA A 403 6.00 15.67 -26.16
C ALA A 403 4.97 16.00 -25.07
N CYS A 404 4.34 14.98 -24.49
CA CYS A 404 3.35 15.12 -23.40
C CYS A 404 3.41 13.90 -22.50
N ASN A 405 3.65 14.13 -21.20
CA ASN A 405 3.78 13.07 -20.21
C ASN A 405 2.43 12.50 -19.75
N GLN A 406 1.32 13.15 -20.05
CA GLN A 406 0.00 12.73 -19.62
C GLN A 406 -0.70 11.93 -20.73
N PRO A 407 -0.68 10.58 -20.67
CA PRO A 407 -1.45 9.77 -21.62
C PRO A 407 -2.95 10.06 -21.47
N ILE A 408 -3.68 9.96 -22.55
CA ILE A 408 -5.12 10.20 -22.57
C ILE A 408 -5.80 9.15 -23.44
N ASP A 409 -6.94 8.64 -22.97
CA ASP A 409 -7.79 7.77 -23.78
C ASP A 409 -8.76 8.61 -24.63
N ARG A 410 -8.54 8.65 -25.94
CA ARG A 410 -9.39 9.36 -26.91
C ARG A 410 -10.75 8.68 -27.09
N LYS A 411 -10.85 7.38 -26.74
CA LYS A 411 -12.08 6.58 -26.83
C LYS A 411 -12.90 6.63 -25.54
N ARG A 412 -12.48 7.45 -24.53
CA ARG A 412 -13.21 7.56 -23.29
C ARG A 412 -14.61 8.11 -23.52
N PHE A 413 -15.56 7.63 -22.76
CA PHE A 413 -16.89 8.23 -22.73
C PHE A 413 -16.80 9.67 -22.19
N ILE A 414 -17.37 10.60 -22.91
CA ILE A 414 -17.53 11.99 -22.48
C ILE A 414 -19.03 12.23 -22.37
N ALA A 415 -19.50 12.48 -21.15
CA ALA A 415 -20.90 12.81 -20.92
C ALA A 415 -21.27 14.15 -21.59
N GLU A 416 -22.54 14.32 -21.91
CA GLU A 416 -23.06 15.61 -22.36
C GLU A 416 -22.80 16.69 -21.31
N LYS A 417 -22.43 17.88 -21.79
CA LYS A 417 -22.18 19.02 -20.90
C LYS A 417 -23.47 19.37 -20.16
N PRO A 418 -23.52 19.32 -18.82
CA PRO A 418 -24.71 19.75 -18.09
C PRO A 418 -24.93 21.26 -18.22
N SER A 419 -26.18 21.71 -18.10
CA SER A 419 -26.48 23.13 -17.95
C SER A 419 -25.92 23.63 -16.59
N ARG A 420 -25.68 24.92 -16.47
CA ARG A 420 -25.28 25.53 -15.18
C ARG A 420 -26.30 25.24 -14.10
N GLU A 421 -27.60 25.34 -14.41
CA GLU A 421 -28.70 25.02 -13.52
C GLU A 421 -28.61 23.58 -12.98
N LYS A 422 -28.40 22.58 -13.86
CA LYS A 422 -28.22 21.18 -13.46
C LYS A 422 -26.97 20.94 -12.60
N ALA A 423 -25.97 21.79 -12.78
CA ALA A 423 -24.73 21.74 -11.98
C ALA A 423 -24.83 22.58 -10.68
N GLY A 424 -25.97 23.24 -10.42
CA GLY A 424 -26.14 24.10 -9.25
C GLY A 424 -25.31 25.39 -9.33
N LEU A 425 -24.93 25.85 -10.51
CA LEU A 425 -24.07 27.00 -10.73
C LEU A 425 -24.87 28.24 -11.12
N PRO A 426 -24.53 29.45 -10.58
CA PRO A 426 -25.15 30.71 -11.00
C PRO A 426 -25.00 30.95 -12.51
N GLU A 427 -26.03 31.51 -13.14
CA GLU A 427 -26.06 31.69 -14.60
C GLU A 427 -24.95 32.64 -15.09
N ASN A 428 -24.73 33.75 -14.38
CA ASN A 428 -23.87 34.86 -14.80
C ASN A 428 -22.55 34.95 -14.01
N ALA A 429 -22.26 34.04 -13.06
CA ALA A 429 -21.03 34.08 -12.31
C ALA A 429 -19.83 33.55 -13.13
N PHE A 430 -18.66 34.14 -12.91
CA PHE A 430 -17.42 33.49 -13.36
C PHE A 430 -17.10 32.33 -12.42
N VAL A 431 -16.85 31.14 -12.99
CA VAL A 431 -16.63 29.92 -12.20
C VAL A 431 -15.17 29.52 -12.28
N PHE A 432 -14.47 29.66 -11.18
CA PHE A 432 -13.19 28.99 -10.96
C PHE A 432 -13.48 27.54 -10.54
N ALA A 433 -12.77 26.57 -11.10
CA ALA A 433 -13.01 25.15 -10.80
C ALA A 433 -11.71 24.44 -10.36
N CYS A 434 -11.79 23.70 -9.27
CA CYS A 434 -10.72 22.80 -8.82
C CYS A 434 -11.29 21.44 -8.40
N PHE A 435 -11.09 20.43 -9.25
CA PHE A 435 -11.52 19.06 -8.98
C PHE A 435 -10.35 18.17 -8.52
N ASN A 436 -9.30 18.76 -7.97
CA ASN A 436 -8.24 18.01 -7.30
C ASN A 436 -8.70 17.54 -5.92
N GLY A 437 -8.16 16.40 -5.48
CA GLY A 437 -8.42 15.90 -4.12
C GLY A 437 -7.90 16.88 -3.06
N MET A 438 -8.58 16.93 -1.93
CA MET A 438 -8.33 17.88 -0.82
C MET A 438 -6.88 17.86 -0.31
N GLN A 439 -6.20 16.71 -0.37
CA GLN A 439 -4.80 16.56 0.05
C GLN A 439 -3.81 17.42 -0.77
N LYS A 440 -4.21 17.92 -1.95
CA LYS A 440 -3.40 18.80 -2.79
C LYS A 440 -3.60 20.30 -2.48
N ILE A 441 -4.59 20.62 -1.66
CA ILE A 441 -4.87 22.00 -1.26
C ILE A 441 -3.93 22.35 -0.10
N THR A 442 -2.99 23.25 -0.35
CA THR A 442 -2.06 23.74 0.66
C THR A 442 -2.54 25.08 1.24
N ALA A 443 -1.97 25.51 2.37
CA ALA A 443 -2.24 26.84 2.92
C ALA A 443 -1.92 27.95 1.89
N GLY A 444 -0.83 27.81 1.13
CA GLY A 444 -0.46 28.73 0.07
C GLY A 444 -1.50 28.77 -1.07
N THR A 445 -2.02 27.63 -1.48
CA THR A 445 -3.11 27.54 -2.47
C THR A 445 -4.37 28.24 -1.98
N PHE A 446 -4.74 28.05 -0.71
CA PHE A 446 -5.88 28.72 -0.10
C PHE A 446 -5.71 30.24 -0.12
N GLU A 447 -4.53 30.77 0.26
CA GLU A 447 -4.25 32.21 0.23
C GLU A 447 -4.32 32.80 -1.19
N GLN A 448 -3.86 32.08 -2.19
CA GLN A 448 -3.98 32.48 -3.59
C GLN A 448 -5.45 32.53 -4.02
N TRP A 449 -6.24 31.52 -3.71
CA TRP A 449 -7.67 31.50 -4.03
C TRP A 449 -8.42 32.62 -3.35
N LYS A 450 -8.14 32.89 -2.08
CA LYS A 450 -8.69 34.02 -1.34
C LYS A 450 -8.41 35.34 -2.08
N THR A 451 -7.17 35.55 -2.51
CA THR A 451 -6.78 36.76 -3.27
C THR A 451 -7.55 36.85 -4.59
N ILE A 452 -7.66 35.77 -5.34
CA ILE A 452 -8.37 35.73 -6.63
C ILE A 452 -9.86 36.03 -6.46
N LEU A 453 -10.53 35.37 -5.51
CA LEU A 453 -11.96 35.56 -5.25
C LEU A 453 -12.28 37.00 -4.77
N THR A 454 -11.44 37.54 -3.91
CA THR A 454 -11.57 38.92 -3.45
C THR A 454 -11.41 39.92 -4.61
N ALA A 455 -10.48 39.66 -5.54
CA ALA A 455 -10.24 40.51 -6.70
C ALA A 455 -11.27 40.33 -7.82
N THR A 456 -12.15 39.32 -7.75
CA THR A 456 -13.16 39.01 -8.78
C THR A 456 -14.56 38.92 -8.15
N PRO A 457 -15.17 40.02 -7.75
CA PRO A 457 -16.49 40.01 -7.12
C PRO A 457 -17.54 39.32 -8.00
N GLY A 458 -18.45 38.55 -7.38
CA GLY A 458 -19.48 37.78 -8.10
C GLY A 458 -18.95 36.51 -8.78
N SER A 459 -17.66 36.13 -8.62
CA SER A 459 -17.14 34.81 -9.00
C SER A 459 -17.38 33.79 -7.91
N ILE A 460 -17.37 32.53 -8.30
CA ILE A 460 -17.46 31.38 -7.39
C ILE A 460 -16.29 30.42 -7.58
N LEU A 461 -15.95 29.67 -6.54
CA LEU A 461 -15.01 28.56 -6.58
C LEU A 461 -15.76 27.23 -6.46
N TRP A 462 -15.77 26.47 -7.56
CA TRP A 462 -16.38 25.14 -7.62
C TRP A 462 -15.33 24.07 -7.33
N MET A 463 -15.50 23.36 -6.24
CA MET A 463 -14.51 22.40 -5.76
C MET A 463 -15.07 20.98 -5.69
N LEU A 464 -14.17 19.99 -5.75
CA LEU A 464 -14.51 18.62 -5.39
C LEU A 464 -14.69 18.56 -3.86
N SER A 465 -15.83 18.02 -3.40
CA SER A 465 -16.05 17.73 -1.98
C SER A 465 -15.06 16.66 -1.48
N GLY A 466 -14.50 16.85 -0.31
CA GLY A 466 -13.63 15.90 0.37
C GLY A 466 -14.44 15.04 1.34
N ASN A 467 -14.61 15.55 2.54
CA ASN A 467 -15.51 15.04 3.56
C ASN A 467 -16.17 16.24 4.23
N GLU A 468 -17.34 16.03 4.80
CA GLU A 468 -18.17 17.09 5.36
C GLU A 468 -17.40 18.04 6.31
N LYS A 469 -16.57 17.49 7.20
CA LYS A 469 -15.80 18.30 8.17
C LYS A 469 -14.69 19.11 7.50
N ALA A 470 -14.03 18.57 6.47
CA ALA A 470 -13.02 19.32 5.71
C ALA A 470 -13.67 20.43 4.88
N ASP A 471 -14.82 20.15 4.26
CA ASP A 471 -15.58 21.12 3.49
C ASP A 471 -16.05 22.27 4.40
N GLN A 472 -16.63 21.95 5.55
CA GLN A 472 -17.05 22.96 6.56
C GLN A 472 -15.87 23.79 7.07
N ARG A 473 -14.69 23.18 7.25
CA ARG A 473 -13.48 23.91 7.68
C ARG A 473 -13.02 24.91 6.63
N LEU A 474 -12.92 24.49 5.37
CA LEU A 474 -12.55 25.40 4.27
C LEU A 474 -13.57 26.52 4.12
N LEU A 475 -14.85 26.18 4.16
CA LEU A 475 -15.93 27.16 4.09
C LEU A 475 -15.82 28.20 5.22
N ALA A 476 -15.64 27.75 6.47
CA ALA A 476 -15.44 28.63 7.61
C ALA A 476 -14.22 29.56 7.44
N MET A 477 -13.14 29.05 6.84
CA MET A 477 -11.94 29.84 6.56
C MET A 477 -12.19 30.91 5.48
N PHE A 478 -12.96 30.61 4.43
CA PHE A 478 -13.35 31.58 3.41
C PHE A 478 -14.28 32.67 4.01
N VAL A 479 -15.27 32.26 4.82
CA VAL A 479 -16.15 33.21 5.53
C VAL A 479 -15.36 34.14 6.47
N ALA A 480 -14.42 33.58 7.23
CA ALA A 480 -13.53 34.37 8.10
C ALA A 480 -12.63 35.34 7.29
N ALA A 481 -12.38 35.07 6.03
CA ALA A 481 -11.65 35.92 5.10
C ALA A 481 -12.56 36.96 4.39
N GLY A 482 -13.84 37.02 4.73
CA GLY A 482 -14.80 37.94 4.12
C GLY A 482 -15.33 37.52 2.74
N ILE A 483 -15.18 36.24 2.38
CA ILE A 483 -15.70 35.66 1.14
C ILE A 483 -17.04 35.00 1.50
N ASP A 484 -18.07 35.36 0.75
CA ASP A 484 -19.41 34.78 0.93
C ASP A 484 -19.39 33.28 0.60
N ALA A 485 -20.14 32.50 1.35
CA ALA A 485 -20.22 31.07 1.26
C ALA A 485 -21.50 30.55 0.58
N GLU A 486 -22.41 31.46 0.17
CA GLU A 486 -23.68 31.13 -0.50
C GLU A 486 -23.53 30.97 -2.02
#